data_aebda4094b0991927a98edbbf0e3cade
#
_entry.id   aebda4094b0991927a98edbbf0e3cade
#
_cell.length_a   1.000
_cell.length_b   1.000
_cell.length_c   1.000
_cell.angle_alpha   90.00
_cell.angle_beta   90.00
_cell.angle_gamma   90.00
#
_symmetry.space_group_name_H-M   'P 1'
#
loop_
_entity.id
_entity.type
_entity.pdbx_description
1 polymer ?
#
loop_
_entity_poly.entity_id
_entity_poly.type
_entity_poly.pdbx_seq_one_letter_code
_entity_poly.pdbx_strand_id
1 'polypeptide(L)'
;MKENKKLKLKNLNFYIIDENYINYLSQFDKHIAYNKDQTIPYVGVVLVVESHYYFAPLFSPKLKHKSYKDNLTFFKISNLKAKKDLGIIRFSDMIPVPIRCVIPLNLQDKSYGYKRLLHEQYSCINTSQNKLKLHINQRNFII
;
A
#
# COMPACT_ATOMS: atom_id res chain seq x y z
N MET A 1 -21.47 16.44 -9.64
CA MET A 1 -22.18 15.25 -9.24
C MET A 1 -21.26 14.12 -8.84
N LYS A 2 -21.85 13.19 -8.19
CA LYS A 2 -21.10 12.06 -7.64
C LYS A 2 -20.47 11.16 -8.70
N GLU A 3 -21.16 11.00 -9.81
CA GLU A 3 -20.68 10.12 -10.86
C GLU A 3 -19.38 10.59 -11.48
N ASN A 4 -19.10 11.88 -11.40
CA ASN A 4 -17.84 12.40 -11.93
C ASN A 4 -16.64 11.87 -11.18
N LYS A 5 -16.83 11.52 -9.92
CA LYS A 5 -15.74 11.00 -9.10
C LYS A 5 -15.32 9.61 -9.53
N LYS A 6 -16.21 8.88 -10.20
CA LYS A 6 -15.88 7.54 -10.66
C LYS A 6 -14.81 7.53 -11.73
N LEU A 7 -14.71 8.62 -12.48
CA LEU A 7 -13.79 8.70 -13.60
C LEU A 7 -12.40 9.15 -13.19
N LYS A 8 -12.25 9.60 -11.95
CA LYS A 8 -10.96 10.04 -11.43
C LYS A 8 -10.42 9.04 -10.45
N LEU A 9 -9.17 8.61 -10.69
CA LEU A 9 -8.48 7.75 -9.75
C LEU A 9 -7.90 8.62 -8.65
N LYS A 10 -8.21 8.28 -7.41
CA LYS A 10 -7.70 9.02 -6.27
C LYS A 10 -6.26 8.63 -5.99
N ASN A 11 -5.51 9.58 -5.45
CA ASN A 11 -4.15 9.29 -5.03
C ASN A 11 -4.15 8.29 -3.90
N LEU A 12 -3.17 7.41 -3.94
CA LEU A 12 -2.90 6.49 -2.85
C LEU A 12 -2.02 7.19 -1.82
N ASN A 13 -2.24 6.89 -0.55
CA ASN A 13 -1.47 7.47 0.54
C ASN A 13 -0.95 6.38 1.45
N PHE A 14 -0.05 6.77 2.33
CA PHE A 14 0.54 5.86 3.30
C PHE A 14 -0.08 6.08 4.67
N TYR A 15 -0.38 4.98 5.34
CA TYR A 15 -1.05 4.98 6.64
C TYR A 15 -0.39 3.98 7.56
N ILE A 16 -0.60 4.18 8.85
CA ILE A 16 -0.27 3.20 9.88
C ILE A 16 -1.60 2.59 10.35
N ILE A 17 -1.61 1.30 10.56
CA ILE A 17 -2.80 0.63 11.06
C ILE A 17 -2.66 0.39 12.54
N ASP A 18 -3.71 0.67 13.30
CA ASP A 18 -3.72 0.50 14.75
C ASP A 18 -3.26 -0.92 15.12
N GLU A 19 -2.32 -1.00 16.05
CA GLU A 19 -1.71 -2.26 16.41
C GLU A 19 -2.70 -3.25 17.03
N ASN A 20 -3.62 -2.75 17.83
CA ASN A 20 -4.62 -3.62 18.44
C ASN A 20 -5.50 -4.27 17.39
N TYR A 21 -5.78 -3.55 16.31
CA TYR A 21 -6.56 -4.12 15.22
C TYR A 21 -5.79 -5.20 14.48
N ILE A 22 -4.51 -4.96 14.21
CA ILE A 22 -3.65 -5.96 13.56
C ILE A 22 -3.55 -7.22 14.43
N ASN A 23 -3.35 -7.04 15.73
CA ASN A 23 -3.28 -8.17 16.65
C ASN A 23 -4.58 -8.95 16.69
N TYR A 24 -5.71 -8.24 16.64
CA TYR A 24 -7.01 -8.87 16.59
C TYR A 24 -7.16 -9.74 15.35
N LEU A 25 -6.82 -9.21 14.18
CA LEU A 25 -6.92 -9.96 12.94
C LEU A 25 -5.97 -11.15 12.91
N SER A 26 -4.79 -11.01 13.50
CA SER A 26 -3.78 -12.06 13.49
C SER A 26 -4.24 -13.31 14.23
N GLN A 27 -5.22 -13.18 15.11
CA GLN A 27 -5.79 -14.34 15.79
C GLN A 27 -6.56 -15.25 14.83
N PHE A 28 -7.05 -14.70 13.73
CA PHE A 28 -7.87 -15.44 12.79
C PHE A 28 -7.12 -15.78 11.50
N ASP A 29 -6.04 -15.06 11.20
CA ASP A 29 -5.29 -15.27 9.99
C ASP A 29 -3.81 -15.00 10.25
N LYS A 30 -3.03 -16.07 10.27
CA LYS A 30 -1.59 -15.97 10.54
C LYS A 30 -0.82 -15.33 9.39
N HIS A 31 -1.46 -15.08 8.26
CA HIS A 31 -0.81 -14.42 7.13
C HIS A 31 -0.87 -12.91 7.23
N ILE A 32 -1.53 -12.37 8.25
CA ILE A 32 -1.56 -10.93 8.47
C ILE A 32 -0.13 -10.46 8.73
N ALA A 33 0.29 -9.40 8.02
CA ALA A 33 1.64 -8.88 8.15
C ALA A 33 1.90 -8.38 9.57
N TYR A 34 3.05 -8.74 10.12
CA TYR A 34 3.44 -8.27 11.44
C TYR A 34 3.65 -6.76 11.42
N ASN A 35 3.02 -6.06 12.36
CA ASN A 35 2.95 -4.61 12.34
C ASN A 35 4.17 -3.90 12.92
N LYS A 36 5.06 -4.60 13.57
CA LYS A 36 6.29 -4.05 14.17
C LYS A 36 6.03 -2.74 14.94
N ASP A 37 5.09 -2.79 15.88
CA ASP A 37 4.75 -1.63 16.71
C ASP A 37 4.36 -0.42 15.85
N GLN A 38 3.53 -0.66 14.84
CA GLN A 38 3.00 0.37 13.95
C GLN A 38 4.08 1.05 13.09
N THR A 39 5.14 0.31 12.75
CA THR A 39 6.19 0.85 11.88
C THR A 39 6.04 0.44 10.41
N ILE A 40 5.17 -0.54 10.10
CA ILE A 40 4.94 -0.95 8.72
C ILE A 40 3.90 -0.02 8.09
N PRO A 41 4.25 0.74 7.04
CA PRO A 41 3.24 1.55 6.37
C PRO A 41 2.35 0.69 5.48
N TYR A 42 1.10 1.10 5.37
CA TYR A 42 0.14 0.49 4.46
C TYR A 42 -0.28 1.51 3.42
N VAL A 43 -0.51 1.03 2.22
CA VAL A 43 -0.96 1.85 1.11
C VAL A 43 -2.47 1.70 0.96
N GLY A 44 -3.18 2.79 0.85
CA GLY A 44 -4.62 2.74 0.69
C GLY A 44 -5.20 3.97 0.02
N VAL A 45 -6.42 3.86 -0.38
CA VAL A 45 -7.28 2.67 -0.36
C VAL A 45 -7.04 1.89 -1.64
N VAL A 46 -6.68 0.60 -1.54
CA VAL A 46 -6.37 -0.18 -2.75
C VAL A 46 -7.58 -0.92 -3.30
N LEU A 47 -8.60 -1.12 -2.49
CA LEU A 47 -9.78 -1.87 -2.90
C LEU A 47 -10.94 -1.51 -2.00
N VAL A 48 -12.15 -1.41 -2.58
CA VAL A 48 -13.39 -1.21 -1.81
C VAL A 48 -14.35 -2.32 -2.16
N VAL A 49 -14.78 -3.07 -1.15
CA VAL A 49 -15.76 -4.14 -1.32
C VAL A 49 -16.83 -3.98 -0.26
N GLU A 50 -18.08 -3.75 -0.68
CA GLU A 50 -19.21 -3.64 0.25
C GLU A 50 -18.93 -2.69 1.42
N SER A 51 -18.41 -1.51 1.11
CA SER A 51 -18.06 -0.48 2.08
C SER A 51 -16.87 -0.80 2.97
N HIS A 52 -16.17 -1.88 2.70
CA HIS A 52 -14.91 -2.19 3.37
C HIS A 52 -13.75 -1.63 2.57
N TYR A 53 -12.88 -0.88 3.23
CA TYR A 53 -11.71 -0.27 2.61
C TYR A 53 -10.48 -1.11 2.91
N TYR A 54 -9.79 -1.54 1.84
CA TYR A 54 -8.63 -2.41 1.96
C TYR A 54 -7.33 -1.63 1.83
N PHE A 55 -6.36 -2.04 2.63
CA PHE A 55 -5.03 -1.46 2.67
C PHE A 55 -4.00 -2.57 2.51
N ALA A 56 -2.95 -2.30 1.75
CA ALA A 56 -1.92 -3.30 1.47
C ALA A 56 -0.59 -2.88 2.09
N PRO A 57 0.13 -3.80 2.73
CA PRO A 57 1.40 -3.44 3.36
C PRO A 57 2.47 -3.12 2.34
N LEU A 58 3.34 -2.18 2.71
CA LEU A 58 4.45 -1.71 1.91
C LEU A 58 5.75 -2.15 2.57
N PHE A 59 6.61 -2.78 1.79
CA PHE A 59 7.88 -3.26 2.28
C PHE A 59 9.03 -2.56 1.55
N SER A 60 10.12 -2.33 2.28
CA SER A 60 11.32 -1.72 1.72
C SER A 60 11.94 -2.60 0.64
N PRO A 61 12.70 -2.02 -0.29
CA PRO A 61 13.33 -2.81 -1.34
C PRO A 61 14.37 -3.77 -0.75
N LYS A 62 14.41 -4.98 -1.31
CA LYS A 62 15.39 -5.99 -0.94
C LYS A 62 15.98 -6.57 -2.21
N LEU A 63 17.20 -7.11 -2.08
CA LEU A 63 17.91 -7.64 -3.22
C LEU A 63 17.09 -8.70 -3.98
N LYS A 64 16.42 -9.57 -3.25
CA LYS A 64 15.59 -10.62 -3.85
C LYS A 64 14.45 -10.08 -4.72
N HIS A 65 14.05 -8.82 -4.51
CA HIS A 65 12.96 -8.24 -5.28
C HIS A 65 13.35 -7.86 -6.69
N LYS A 66 14.64 -7.81 -7.00
CA LYS A 66 15.07 -7.41 -8.34
C LYS A 66 14.56 -8.31 -9.44
N SER A 67 14.42 -9.60 -9.16
CA SER A 67 13.93 -10.57 -10.12
C SER A 67 12.40 -10.66 -10.16
N TYR A 68 11.71 -9.99 -9.22
CA TYR A 68 10.27 -10.04 -9.16
C TYR A 68 9.65 -9.25 -10.31
N LYS A 69 8.60 -9.78 -10.88
CA LYS A 69 7.77 -9.08 -11.86
C LYS A 69 6.41 -8.86 -11.27
N ASP A 70 5.77 -7.75 -11.62
CA ASP A 70 4.44 -7.47 -11.13
C ASP A 70 3.47 -8.59 -11.49
N ASN A 71 2.59 -8.90 -10.56
CA ASN A 71 1.53 -9.87 -10.79
C ASN A 71 0.34 -9.52 -9.90
N LEU A 72 -0.61 -10.45 -9.75
CA LEU A 72 -1.83 -10.19 -8.98
C LEU A 72 -1.58 -10.07 -7.47
N THR A 73 -0.45 -10.57 -6.98
CA THR A 73 -0.19 -10.61 -5.54
C THR A 73 0.68 -9.47 -5.04
N PHE A 74 1.43 -8.82 -5.92
CA PHE A 74 2.28 -7.71 -5.49
C PHE A 74 2.55 -6.75 -6.65
N PHE A 75 2.95 -5.53 -6.27
CA PHE A 75 3.36 -4.50 -7.21
C PHE A 75 4.72 -3.98 -6.79
N LYS A 76 5.70 -4.06 -7.69
CA LYS A 76 7.05 -3.56 -7.42
C LYS A 76 7.14 -2.09 -7.79
N ILE A 77 7.51 -1.26 -6.82
CA ILE A 77 7.69 0.17 -7.03
C ILE A 77 9.11 0.40 -7.52
N SER A 78 9.25 0.95 -8.71
CA SER A 78 10.56 1.20 -9.31
C SER A 78 10.64 2.58 -9.92
N ASN A 79 11.78 3.22 -9.79
CA ASN A 79 12.09 4.43 -10.54
C ASN A 79 12.89 4.02 -11.76
N LEU A 80 12.23 3.99 -12.92
CA LEU A 80 12.87 3.50 -14.13
C LEU A 80 14.00 4.39 -14.62
N LYS A 81 13.89 5.70 -14.39
CA LYS A 81 14.95 6.63 -14.81
C LYS A 81 16.22 6.41 -14.01
N ALA A 82 16.07 6.20 -12.71
CA ALA A 82 17.21 5.97 -11.83
C ALA A 82 17.60 4.49 -11.75
N LYS A 83 16.83 3.61 -12.40
CA LYS A 83 17.01 2.16 -12.32
C LYS A 83 17.10 1.67 -10.88
N LYS A 84 16.16 2.16 -10.08
CA LYS A 84 16.19 1.95 -8.63
C LYS A 84 14.89 1.29 -8.17
N ASP A 85 15.01 0.21 -7.39
CA ASP A 85 13.88 -0.42 -6.74
C ASP A 85 13.56 0.35 -5.46
N LEU A 86 12.29 0.71 -5.30
CA LEU A 86 11.85 1.54 -4.17
C LEU A 86 11.06 0.78 -3.12
N GLY A 87 10.55 -0.40 -3.46
CA GLY A 87 9.77 -1.18 -2.52
C GLY A 87 8.76 -2.06 -3.21
N ILE A 88 7.94 -2.72 -2.40
CA ILE A 88 6.96 -3.66 -2.91
C ILE A 88 5.66 -3.52 -2.11
N ILE A 89 4.54 -3.47 -2.82
CA ILE A 89 3.20 -3.49 -2.22
C ILE A 89 2.65 -4.90 -2.37
N ARG A 90 2.27 -5.53 -1.27
CA ARG A 90 1.81 -6.91 -1.30
C ARG A 90 0.30 -6.97 -1.22
N PHE A 91 -0.34 -7.15 -2.36
CA PHE A 91 -1.81 -7.26 -2.42
C PHE A 91 -2.32 -8.55 -1.77
N SER A 92 -1.51 -9.60 -1.79
CA SER A 92 -1.92 -10.86 -1.15
C SER A 92 -2.10 -10.70 0.36
N ASP A 93 -1.53 -9.66 0.95
CA ASP A 93 -1.63 -9.42 2.38
C ASP A 93 -2.52 -8.21 2.70
N MET A 94 -3.31 -7.73 1.73
CA MET A 94 -4.21 -6.59 1.99
C MET A 94 -5.30 -6.99 2.97
N ILE A 95 -5.71 -6.01 3.79
CA ILE A 95 -6.69 -6.23 4.84
C ILE A 95 -7.73 -5.12 4.84
N PRO A 96 -8.97 -5.43 5.21
CA PRO A 96 -9.98 -4.39 5.42
C PRO A 96 -9.74 -3.71 6.76
N VAL A 97 -9.77 -2.37 6.78
CA VAL A 97 -9.50 -1.62 8.01
C VAL A 97 -10.59 -0.57 8.21
N PRO A 98 -11.26 -0.58 9.38
CA PRO A 98 -12.19 0.49 9.70
C PRO A 98 -11.45 1.83 9.80
N ILE A 99 -12.12 2.89 9.40
CA ILE A 99 -11.50 4.22 9.37
C ILE A 99 -10.90 4.60 10.74
N ARG A 100 -11.56 4.22 11.81
CA ARG A 100 -11.07 4.55 13.15
C ARG A 100 -9.75 3.90 13.51
N CYS A 101 -9.34 2.88 12.75
CA CYS A 101 -8.09 2.17 12.98
C CYS A 101 -6.99 2.59 12.02
N VAL A 102 -7.27 3.56 11.16
CA VAL A 102 -6.31 4.07 10.18
C VAL A 102 -5.69 5.35 10.72
N ILE A 103 -4.36 5.37 10.80
CA ILE A 103 -3.61 6.49 11.36
C ILE A 103 -2.76 7.11 10.25
N PRO A 104 -2.86 8.42 10.02
CA PRO A 104 -1.97 9.05 9.03
C PRO A 104 -0.51 8.85 9.41
N LEU A 105 0.32 8.56 8.42
CA LEU A 105 1.74 8.38 8.67
C LEU A 105 2.39 9.73 9.01
N ASN A 106 3.01 9.80 10.18
CA ASN A 106 3.69 11.00 10.63
C ASN A 106 5.17 10.92 10.25
N LEU A 107 5.63 11.90 9.47
CA LEU A 107 7.00 11.92 8.99
C LEU A 107 7.95 12.73 9.88
N GLN A 108 7.42 13.46 10.86
CA GLN A 108 8.24 14.40 11.63
C GLN A 108 9.36 13.73 12.41
N ASP A 109 9.13 12.52 12.89
CA ASP A 109 10.11 11.81 13.70
C ASP A 109 10.91 10.78 12.88
N LYS A 110 10.80 10.80 11.55
CA LYS A 110 11.50 9.87 10.69
C LYS A 110 12.83 10.46 10.23
N SER A 111 13.78 9.56 9.92
CA SER A 111 15.06 9.99 9.37
C SER A 111 14.90 10.65 8.00
N TYR A 112 15.87 11.46 7.61
CA TYR A 112 15.83 12.12 6.32
C TYR A 112 15.79 11.10 5.17
N GLY A 113 16.59 10.06 5.27
CA GLY A 113 16.61 9.03 4.23
C GLY A 113 15.29 8.30 4.08
N TYR A 114 14.63 8.02 5.19
CA TYR A 114 13.33 7.37 5.15
C TYR A 114 12.26 8.29 4.56
N LYS A 115 12.29 9.57 4.93
CA LYS A 115 11.36 10.55 4.35
C LYS A 115 11.53 10.63 2.84
N ARG A 116 12.77 10.64 2.36
CA ARG A 116 13.04 10.65 0.92
C ARG A 116 12.51 9.42 0.23
N LEU A 117 12.71 8.26 0.82
CA LEU A 117 12.21 7.01 0.26
C LEU A 117 10.70 7.03 0.13
N LEU A 118 10.01 7.44 1.20
CA LEU A 118 8.54 7.53 1.17
C LEU A 118 8.06 8.52 0.12
N HIS A 119 8.75 9.65 -0.01
CA HIS A 119 8.39 10.65 -1.01
C HIS A 119 8.55 10.10 -2.42
N GLU A 120 9.64 9.41 -2.70
CA GLU A 120 9.86 8.79 -4.00
C GLU A 120 8.82 7.71 -4.28
N GLN A 121 8.52 6.89 -3.29
CA GLN A 121 7.48 5.87 -3.42
C GLN A 121 6.12 6.50 -3.72
N TYR A 122 5.77 7.53 -2.98
CA TYR A 122 4.49 8.22 -3.15
C TYR A 122 4.38 8.79 -4.56
N SER A 123 5.41 9.46 -5.04
CA SER A 123 5.40 10.05 -6.37
C SER A 123 5.27 8.96 -7.44
N CYS A 124 5.97 7.86 -7.24
CA CYS A 124 5.96 6.76 -8.21
C CYS A 124 4.59 6.10 -8.31
N ILE A 125 3.97 5.75 -7.18
CA ILE A 125 2.69 5.03 -7.22
C ILE A 125 1.55 5.92 -7.69
N ASN A 126 1.72 7.24 -7.61
CA ASN A 126 0.67 8.18 -7.99
C ASN A 126 0.86 8.77 -9.39
N THR A 127 1.80 8.25 -10.19
CA THR A 127 1.82 8.58 -11.61
C THR A 127 0.54 8.05 -12.25
N SER A 128 0.07 8.71 -13.29
CA SER A 128 -1.17 8.29 -13.96
C SER A 128 -1.13 6.82 -14.37
N GLN A 129 0.01 6.40 -14.91
CA GLN A 129 0.19 5.04 -15.38
C GLN A 129 0.11 4.02 -14.25
N ASN A 130 0.81 4.28 -13.15
CA ASN A 130 0.84 3.36 -12.03
C ASN A 130 -0.48 3.33 -11.28
N LYS A 131 -1.14 4.47 -11.13
CA LYS A 131 -2.46 4.50 -10.50
C LYS A 131 -3.44 3.61 -11.25
N LEU A 132 -3.44 3.70 -12.58
CA LEU A 132 -4.32 2.88 -13.39
C LEU A 132 -3.99 1.40 -13.23
N LYS A 133 -2.71 1.06 -13.27
CA LYS A 133 -2.26 -0.32 -13.10
C LYS A 133 -2.63 -0.89 -11.74
N LEU A 134 -2.44 -0.11 -10.70
CA LEU A 134 -2.78 -0.55 -9.34
C LEU A 134 -4.27 -0.79 -9.20
N HIS A 135 -5.10 0.09 -9.74
CA HIS A 135 -6.54 -0.08 -9.66
C HIS A 135 -7.03 -1.27 -10.50
N ILE A 136 -6.37 -1.54 -11.61
CA ILE A 136 -6.70 -2.71 -12.42
C ILE A 136 -6.36 -3.99 -11.66
N ASN A 137 -5.20 -4.03 -11.02
CA ASN A 137 -4.79 -5.20 -10.24
C ASN A 137 -5.77 -5.50 -9.11
N GLN A 138 -6.30 -4.46 -8.48
CA GLN A 138 -7.30 -4.62 -7.42
C GLN A 138 -8.54 -5.35 -7.93
N ARG A 139 -8.98 -5.01 -9.13
CA ARG A 139 -10.19 -5.60 -9.71
C ARG A 139 -10.08 -7.10 -9.87
N ASN A 140 -8.88 -7.62 -10.00
CA ASN A 140 -8.67 -9.05 -10.19
C ASN A 140 -8.87 -9.85 -8.91
N PHE A 141 -9.02 -9.18 -7.77
CA PHE A 141 -9.32 -9.84 -6.51
C PHE A 141 -10.82 -9.88 -6.22
N ILE A 142 -11.64 -9.26 -7.08
CA ILE A 142 -13.10 -9.27 -6.94
C ILE A 142 -13.64 -10.30 -7.92
N ILE A 143 -13.81 -11.51 -7.45
CA ILE A 143 -14.31 -12.58 -8.33
C ILE A 143 -15.55 -13.19 -7.76
#